data_11b41d7fa1a441a966e7773c3b6921b3
#
_entry.id   11b41d7fa1a441a966e7773c3b6921b3
#
_cell.length_a   1.000
_cell.length_b   1.000
_cell.length_c   1.000
_cell.angle_alpha   90.00
_cell.angle_beta   90.00
_cell.angle_gamma   90.00
#
_symmetry.space_group_name_H-M   'P 1'
#
loop_
_entity.id
_entity.type
_entity.pdbx_description
1 polymer ?
#
loop_
_entity_poly.entity_id
_entity_poly.type
_entity_poly.pdbx_seq_one_letter_code
_entity_poly.pdbx_strand_id
1 'polypeptide(L)'
;MRTAFFALALLVSSWVVADEARPVYVEVVENNTSQFLVKWKVPPVMPAGQEPFIRLQHPDCRVVDGTNAAGLIGRRLYQCDIRDPDATFALQLDYPRSNPALTSLIVFKPFDAEPIQVFSGPEKTTVSIPVSTSANTVAKQYTVAGIEHILIGTDHLLFVLCLMIIAGSFKRLLLTVSGFTIAHSITLTLATLDIFRLPTELVELLIALSIVLLAVEIVKHKRAEEGVAPSFTWRYPVTASSAFGLLHGFGFAVVLQELGLPAAMKVHALLFFNIGVELGQLMFIAAILALVSVLVRTIGAVARHQAVLVEAVVYAVGVTSAYWLFERFAVLF
;
A
#
# COMPACT_ATOMS: atom_id res chain seq x y z
N MET A 1 -10.87 -14.18 -35.53
CA MET A 1 -10.08 -14.16 -34.27
C MET A 1 -10.11 -12.81 -33.52
N ARG A 2 -10.27 -11.65 -34.19
CA ARG A 2 -10.34 -10.33 -33.52
C ARG A 2 -11.64 -10.09 -32.70
N THR A 3 -12.77 -10.66 -33.11
CA THR A 3 -14.06 -10.51 -32.42
C THR A 3 -14.23 -11.37 -31.18
N ALA A 4 -13.53 -12.50 -31.08
CA ALA A 4 -13.56 -13.37 -29.89
C ALA A 4 -12.75 -12.81 -28.70
N PHE A 5 -11.71 -12.02 -28.96
CA PHE A 5 -10.90 -11.37 -27.92
C PHE A 5 -11.66 -10.21 -27.25
N PHE A 6 -12.49 -9.47 -28.01
CA PHE A 6 -13.34 -8.40 -27.48
C PHE A 6 -14.48 -8.94 -26.60
N ALA A 7 -15.04 -10.11 -26.96
CA ALA A 7 -16.09 -10.74 -26.17
C ALA A 7 -15.57 -11.32 -24.84
N LEU A 8 -14.33 -11.80 -24.80
CA LEU A 8 -13.71 -12.32 -23.58
C LEU A 8 -13.32 -11.19 -22.59
N ALA A 9 -12.94 -10.02 -23.10
CA ALA A 9 -12.64 -8.84 -22.27
C ALA A 9 -13.89 -8.26 -21.61
N LEU A 10 -15.07 -8.37 -22.23
CA LEU A 10 -16.35 -7.91 -21.67
C LEU A 10 -16.93 -8.87 -20.61
N LEU A 11 -16.48 -10.11 -20.54
CA LEU A 11 -16.94 -11.09 -19.55
C LEU A 11 -16.18 -11.02 -18.22
N VAL A 12 -15.07 -10.27 -18.14
CA VAL A 12 -14.27 -10.09 -16.92
C VAL A 12 -14.64 -8.79 -16.16
N SER A 13 -15.47 -7.93 -16.74
CA SER A 13 -15.91 -6.67 -16.13
C SER A 13 -17.14 -6.84 -15.21
N SER A 14 -17.22 -7.92 -14.44
CA SER A 14 -18.27 -8.10 -13.45
C SER A 14 -17.75 -7.81 -12.04
N TRP A 15 -18.32 -6.75 -11.46
CA TRP A 15 -18.51 -6.55 -10.03
C TRP A 15 -17.31 -5.95 -9.24
N VAL A 16 -16.94 -4.74 -9.55
CA VAL A 16 -16.48 -3.84 -8.49
C VAL A 16 -17.70 -3.00 -8.08
N VAL A 17 -18.47 -3.52 -7.16
CA VAL A 17 -19.36 -2.71 -6.33
C VAL A 17 -18.44 -1.96 -5.38
N ALA A 18 -18.27 -0.66 -5.57
CA ALA A 18 -17.69 0.21 -4.56
C ALA A 18 -18.67 0.21 -3.39
N ASP A 19 -18.45 -0.68 -2.44
CA ASP A 19 -19.21 -0.71 -1.20
C ASP A 19 -18.69 0.43 -0.32
N GLU A 20 -19.48 1.48 -0.13
CA GLU A 20 -19.28 2.51 0.89
C GLU A 20 -19.54 1.91 2.30
N ALA A 21 -18.97 0.76 2.58
CA ALA A 21 -19.10 0.12 3.86
C ALA A 21 -18.34 0.92 4.92
N ARG A 22 -19.07 1.60 5.78
CA ARG A 22 -18.50 2.24 6.96
C ARG A 22 -17.71 1.20 7.75
N PRO A 23 -16.49 1.51 8.22
CA PRO A 23 -15.66 0.54 8.93
C PRO A 23 -16.27 0.12 10.27
N VAL A 24 -15.92 -1.05 10.74
CA VAL A 24 -16.11 -1.43 12.14
C VAL A 24 -15.22 -0.53 12.99
N TYR A 25 -15.82 0.27 13.85
CA TYR A 25 -15.10 1.19 14.72
C TYR A 25 -14.82 0.54 16.06
N VAL A 26 -13.56 0.50 16.47
CA VAL A 26 -13.12 -0.02 17.77
C VAL A 26 -12.30 1.03 18.49
N GLU A 27 -12.69 1.38 19.70
CA GLU A 27 -11.94 2.29 20.56
C GLU A 27 -11.39 1.53 21.76
N VAL A 28 -10.09 1.60 21.96
CA VAL A 28 -9.39 1.05 23.14
C VAL A 28 -8.90 2.23 23.96
N VAL A 29 -9.39 2.39 25.16
CA VAL A 29 -9.01 3.49 26.07
C VAL A 29 -8.26 2.89 27.25
N GLU A 30 -7.04 3.32 27.47
CA GLU A 30 -6.30 3.06 28.69
C GLU A 30 -6.72 4.06 29.75
N ASN A 31 -7.50 3.61 30.74
CA ASN A 31 -8.02 4.48 31.83
C ASN A 31 -6.94 4.78 32.87
N ASN A 32 -6.01 3.83 33.08
CA ASN A 32 -4.84 3.93 33.93
C ASN A 32 -3.83 2.89 33.44
N THR A 33 -2.64 2.84 34.01
CA THR A 33 -1.52 1.96 33.59
C THR A 33 -1.83 0.47 33.54
N SER A 34 -3.03 0.05 33.92
CA SER A 34 -3.40 -1.38 33.99
C SER A 34 -4.84 -1.69 33.54
N GLN A 35 -5.64 -0.67 33.20
CA GLN A 35 -7.03 -0.89 32.79
C GLN A 35 -7.30 -0.39 31.36
N PHE A 36 -7.79 -1.30 30.52
CA PHE A 36 -8.11 -1.05 29.13
C PHE A 36 -9.60 -1.24 28.89
N LEU A 37 -10.28 -0.17 28.44
CA LEU A 37 -11.69 -0.20 28.07
C LEU A 37 -11.79 -0.31 26.54
N VAL A 38 -12.23 -1.46 26.06
CA VAL A 38 -12.51 -1.69 24.64
C VAL A 38 -13.99 -1.39 24.38
N LYS A 39 -14.28 -0.48 23.45
CA LYS A 39 -15.62 -0.16 22.95
C LYS A 39 -15.67 -0.41 21.47
N TRP A 40 -16.81 -0.85 20.94
CA TRP A 40 -16.96 -1.01 19.50
C TRP A 40 -18.34 -0.57 19.02
N LYS A 41 -18.37 -0.16 17.77
CA LYS A 41 -19.57 0.16 17.03
C LYS A 41 -19.46 -0.40 15.61
N VAL A 42 -20.42 -1.21 15.24
CA VAL A 42 -20.52 -1.84 13.94
C VAL A 42 -21.48 -1.06 13.05
N PRO A 43 -21.22 -0.95 11.72
CA PRO A 43 -22.16 -0.28 10.82
C PRO A 43 -23.54 -0.92 10.84
N PRO A 44 -24.62 -0.14 10.78
CA PRO A 44 -25.99 -0.65 10.83
C PRO A 44 -26.39 -1.44 9.57
N VAL A 45 -25.60 -1.38 8.51
CA VAL A 45 -25.78 -2.17 7.27
C VAL A 45 -25.42 -3.64 7.44
N MET A 46 -24.78 -4.01 8.56
CA MET A 46 -24.45 -5.40 8.84
C MET A 46 -25.71 -6.23 9.09
N PRO A 47 -25.87 -7.39 8.43
CA PRO A 47 -27.00 -8.28 8.67
C PRO A 47 -27.08 -8.73 10.13
N ALA A 48 -28.27 -8.77 10.70
CA ALA A 48 -28.50 -9.22 12.08
C ALA A 48 -27.95 -10.63 12.32
N GLY A 49 -27.20 -10.82 13.40
CA GLY A 49 -26.58 -12.09 13.77
C GLY A 49 -25.24 -12.35 13.05
N GLN A 50 -24.68 -11.36 12.37
CA GLN A 50 -23.32 -11.39 11.84
C GLN A 50 -22.38 -10.41 12.55
N GLU A 51 -22.87 -9.71 13.56
CA GLU A 51 -22.09 -8.75 14.33
C GLU A 51 -20.89 -9.44 14.98
N PRO A 52 -19.69 -8.80 14.93
CA PRO A 52 -18.49 -9.36 15.54
C PRO A 52 -18.55 -9.27 17.06
N PHE A 53 -17.88 -10.24 17.70
CA PHE A 53 -17.49 -10.15 19.07
C PHE A 53 -16.02 -9.72 19.15
N ILE A 54 -15.73 -8.58 19.78
CA ILE A 54 -14.40 -7.99 19.81
C ILE A 54 -13.71 -8.31 21.13
N ARG A 55 -12.53 -8.90 21.04
CA ARG A 55 -11.71 -9.30 22.16
C ARG A 55 -10.31 -8.72 22.07
N LEU A 56 -9.82 -8.22 23.21
CA LEU A 56 -8.43 -7.92 23.39
C LEU A 56 -7.71 -9.19 23.87
N GLN A 57 -6.66 -9.58 23.17
CA GLN A 57 -5.85 -10.76 23.46
C GLN A 57 -4.45 -10.36 23.88
N HIS A 58 -4.11 -10.65 25.11
CA HIS A 58 -2.77 -10.59 25.66
C HIS A 58 -2.70 -11.55 26.86
N PRO A 59 -1.60 -12.31 27.07
CA PRO A 59 -1.50 -13.29 28.16
C PRO A 59 -1.72 -12.68 29.54
N ASP A 60 -1.28 -11.42 29.73
CA ASP A 60 -1.36 -10.71 31.01
C ASP A 60 -2.66 -9.91 31.18
N CYS A 61 -3.65 -10.08 30.30
CA CYS A 61 -4.92 -9.39 30.34
C CYS A 61 -6.06 -10.33 30.75
N ARG A 62 -6.92 -9.89 31.66
CA ARG A 62 -8.16 -10.58 32.06
C ARG A 62 -9.36 -9.66 31.95
N VAL A 63 -10.49 -10.21 31.57
CA VAL A 63 -11.77 -9.49 31.53
C VAL A 63 -12.26 -9.26 32.96
N VAL A 64 -12.64 -8.02 33.26
CA VAL A 64 -13.21 -7.61 34.56
C VAL A 64 -14.71 -7.38 34.45
N ASP A 65 -15.15 -6.69 33.40
CA ASP A 65 -16.55 -6.35 33.18
C ASP A 65 -16.86 -6.16 31.68
N GLY A 66 -18.12 -6.24 31.30
CA GLY A 66 -18.61 -5.81 30.00
C GLY A 66 -19.46 -6.82 29.24
N THR A 67 -19.68 -6.51 27.97
CA THR A 67 -20.52 -7.29 27.06
C THR A 67 -19.90 -8.65 26.75
N ASN A 68 -20.67 -9.72 26.93
CA ASN A 68 -20.26 -11.09 26.67
C ASN A 68 -20.85 -11.69 25.38
N ALA A 69 -21.54 -10.88 24.57
CA ALA A 69 -22.17 -11.30 23.32
C ALA A 69 -21.76 -10.38 22.16
N ALA A 70 -21.84 -10.91 20.95
CA ALA A 70 -21.73 -10.12 19.73
C ALA A 70 -22.90 -9.12 19.64
N GLY A 71 -22.64 -7.96 19.04
CA GLY A 71 -23.65 -6.93 18.87
C GLY A 71 -23.13 -5.69 18.13
N LEU A 72 -24.05 -4.87 17.65
CA LEU A 72 -23.72 -3.63 16.92
C LEU A 72 -22.93 -2.63 17.77
N ILE A 73 -23.13 -2.66 19.09
CA ILE A 73 -22.42 -1.81 20.06
C ILE A 73 -22.06 -2.68 21.26
N GLY A 74 -20.84 -2.55 21.75
CA GLY A 74 -20.41 -3.25 22.95
C GLY A 74 -19.26 -2.56 23.65
N ARG A 75 -19.00 -3.03 24.88
CA ARG A 75 -17.87 -2.57 25.68
C ARG A 75 -17.33 -3.72 26.53
N ARG A 76 -16.03 -3.72 26.77
CA ARG A 76 -15.37 -4.62 27.70
C ARG A 76 -14.25 -3.91 28.45
N LEU A 77 -14.15 -4.20 29.74
CA LEU A 77 -13.08 -3.72 30.60
C LEU A 77 -12.11 -4.86 30.87
N TYR A 78 -10.84 -4.62 30.60
CA TYR A 78 -9.74 -5.53 30.84
C TYR A 78 -8.82 -4.96 31.93
N GLN A 79 -8.33 -5.84 32.77
CA GLN A 79 -7.20 -5.57 33.66
C GLN A 79 -5.98 -6.27 33.10
N CYS A 80 -4.92 -5.51 32.81
CA CYS A 80 -3.68 -5.99 32.21
C CYS A 80 -2.48 -5.59 33.06
N ASP A 81 -1.50 -6.47 33.25
CA ASP A 81 -0.21 -6.16 33.90
C ASP A 81 0.91 -6.23 32.85
N ILE A 82 0.83 -5.33 31.86
CA ILE A 82 1.78 -5.26 30.75
C ILE A 82 2.97 -4.40 31.20
N ARG A 83 4.14 -5.02 31.33
CA ARG A 83 5.37 -4.37 31.80
C ARG A 83 6.35 -4.06 30.68
N ASP A 84 6.22 -4.74 29.55
CA ASP A 84 7.08 -4.53 28.40
C ASP A 84 6.58 -3.32 27.58
N PRO A 85 7.36 -2.25 27.45
CA PRO A 85 6.98 -1.08 26.67
C PRO A 85 6.87 -1.38 25.16
N ASP A 86 7.49 -2.45 24.68
CA ASP A 86 7.42 -2.88 23.28
C ASP A 86 6.34 -3.96 23.05
N ALA A 87 5.55 -4.30 24.10
CA ALA A 87 4.47 -5.26 23.99
C ALA A 87 3.41 -4.80 22.98
N THR A 88 2.82 -5.77 22.32
CA THR A 88 1.65 -5.58 21.46
C THR A 88 0.49 -6.39 22.01
N PHE A 89 -0.69 -5.84 22.01
CA PHE A 89 -1.91 -6.63 22.19
C PHE A 89 -2.64 -6.79 20.86
N ALA A 90 -3.29 -7.93 20.71
CA ALA A 90 -4.10 -8.21 19.53
C ALA A 90 -5.57 -7.91 19.82
N LEU A 91 -6.22 -7.19 18.92
CA LEU A 91 -7.68 -7.12 18.88
C LEU A 91 -8.17 -8.16 17.89
N GLN A 92 -8.97 -9.08 18.36
CA GLN A 92 -9.61 -10.10 17.54
C GLN A 92 -11.09 -9.77 17.33
N LEU A 93 -11.50 -9.77 16.05
CA LEU A 93 -12.87 -9.62 15.61
C LEU A 93 -13.43 -11.01 15.27
N ASP A 94 -14.22 -11.59 16.14
CA ASP A 94 -14.82 -12.91 15.94
C ASP A 94 -16.21 -12.76 15.31
N TYR A 95 -16.34 -13.09 14.05
CA TYR A 95 -17.61 -13.13 13.35
C TYR A 95 -18.28 -14.49 13.52
N PRO A 96 -19.59 -14.55 13.95
CA PRO A 96 -20.26 -15.79 14.26
C PRO A 96 -20.51 -16.70 13.06
N ARG A 97 -20.43 -16.17 11.84
CA ARG A 97 -20.60 -16.90 10.58
C ARG A 97 -19.39 -16.69 9.67
N SER A 98 -19.53 -15.91 8.62
CA SER A 98 -18.46 -15.53 7.70
C SER A 98 -18.02 -14.10 7.96
N ASN A 99 -16.75 -13.81 7.73
CA ASN A 99 -16.25 -12.45 7.71
C ASN A 99 -16.96 -11.66 6.59
N PRO A 100 -17.69 -10.56 6.91
CA PRO A 100 -18.42 -9.78 5.92
C PRO A 100 -17.53 -8.87 5.06
N ALA A 101 -16.23 -9.06 5.12
CA ALA A 101 -15.22 -8.27 4.41
C ALA A 101 -15.31 -6.75 4.68
N LEU A 102 -15.59 -6.37 5.93
CA LEU A 102 -15.59 -4.97 6.35
C LEU A 102 -14.21 -4.55 6.85
N THR A 103 -13.80 -3.35 6.47
CA THR A 103 -12.62 -2.70 7.04
C THR A 103 -12.85 -2.38 8.53
N SER A 104 -11.76 -2.28 9.29
CA SER A 104 -11.83 -1.93 10.71
C SER A 104 -10.98 -0.71 11.01
N LEU A 105 -11.54 0.26 11.72
CA LEU A 105 -10.82 1.42 12.25
C LEU A 105 -10.69 1.26 13.77
N ILE A 106 -9.47 1.09 14.24
CA ILE A 106 -9.16 0.92 15.65
C ILE A 106 -8.46 2.17 16.15
N VAL A 107 -8.99 2.77 17.21
CA VAL A 107 -8.42 3.94 17.87
C VAL A 107 -7.96 3.53 19.27
N PHE A 108 -6.66 3.47 19.48
CA PHE A 108 -6.09 3.28 20.81
C PHE A 108 -5.75 4.63 21.44
N LYS A 109 -6.27 4.87 22.64
CA LYS A 109 -6.03 6.05 23.45
C LYS A 109 -5.23 5.66 24.69
N PRO A 110 -3.88 5.75 24.65
CA PRO A 110 -3.05 5.54 25.82
C PRO A 110 -3.37 6.56 26.93
N PHE A 111 -3.09 6.21 28.19
CA PHE A 111 -3.37 7.06 29.34
C PHE A 111 -2.57 8.37 29.31
N ASP A 112 -1.31 8.32 28.90
CA ASP A 112 -0.39 9.48 28.96
C ASP A 112 0.33 9.72 27.61
N ALA A 113 -0.31 9.38 26.50
CA ALA A 113 0.21 9.58 25.15
C ALA A 113 -0.90 9.93 24.15
N GLU A 114 -0.50 10.36 22.94
CA GLU A 114 -1.45 10.68 21.89
C GLU A 114 -2.15 9.42 21.33
N PRO A 115 -3.42 9.55 20.89
CA PRO A 115 -4.15 8.45 20.29
C PRO A 115 -3.47 7.87 19.04
N ILE A 116 -3.47 6.56 18.94
CA ILE A 116 -2.98 5.81 17.77
C ILE A 116 -4.20 5.28 17.01
N GLN A 117 -4.21 5.49 15.69
CA GLN A 117 -5.24 4.94 14.82
C GLN A 117 -4.61 3.83 13.98
N VAL A 118 -5.27 2.70 13.92
CA VAL A 118 -4.88 1.56 13.08
C VAL A 118 -6.05 1.21 12.18
N PHE A 119 -5.84 1.30 10.88
CA PHE A 119 -6.79 0.85 9.89
C PHE A 119 -6.43 -0.58 9.46
N SER A 120 -7.41 -1.46 9.39
CA SER A 120 -7.20 -2.85 9.00
C SER A 120 -8.13 -3.22 7.85
N GLY A 121 -7.55 -3.82 6.82
CA GLY A 121 -8.30 -4.30 5.66
C GLY A 121 -9.31 -5.40 6.02
N PRO A 122 -10.25 -5.67 5.10
CA PRO A 122 -11.41 -6.52 5.35
C PRO A 122 -11.07 -7.98 5.64
N GLU A 123 -9.92 -8.46 5.20
CA GLU A 123 -9.50 -9.85 5.40
C GLU A 123 -8.88 -10.12 6.78
N LYS A 124 -8.43 -9.06 7.47
CA LYS A 124 -7.74 -9.18 8.76
C LYS A 124 -8.75 -9.16 9.91
N THR A 125 -8.96 -10.29 10.54
CA THR A 125 -9.79 -10.42 11.75
C THR A 125 -8.99 -10.24 13.04
N THR A 126 -7.66 -10.18 12.95
CA THR A 126 -6.77 -9.93 14.09
C THR A 126 -5.88 -8.73 13.77
N VAL A 127 -5.92 -7.73 14.64
CA VAL A 127 -5.16 -6.48 14.48
C VAL A 127 -4.26 -6.28 15.68
N SER A 128 -2.94 -6.21 15.44
CA SER A 128 -1.95 -5.95 16.49
C SER A 128 -1.82 -4.45 16.74
N ILE A 129 -1.89 -4.05 18.01
CA ILE A 129 -1.78 -2.67 18.46
C ILE A 129 -0.61 -2.58 19.43
N PRO A 130 0.35 -1.69 19.21
CA PRO A 130 1.43 -1.46 20.16
C PRO A 130 0.89 -0.82 21.44
N VAL A 131 1.34 -1.29 22.59
CA VAL A 131 0.97 -0.75 23.90
C VAL A 131 1.58 0.64 24.12
N SER A 132 2.75 0.87 23.54
CA SER A 132 3.40 2.18 23.56
C SER A 132 3.90 2.59 22.17
N THR A 133 3.98 3.90 21.94
CA THR A 133 4.60 4.46 20.74
C THR A 133 6.10 4.66 20.96
N SER A 134 6.87 3.59 21.11
CA SER A 134 8.32 3.73 21.09
C SER A 134 8.79 4.08 19.66
N ALA A 135 9.85 4.87 19.55
CA ALA A 135 10.44 5.24 18.26
C ALA A 135 10.82 4.00 17.43
N ASN A 136 11.28 2.92 18.10
CA ASN A 136 11.66 1.67 17.45
C ASN A 136 10.44 0.91 16.89
N THR A 137 9.34 0.88 17.63
CA THR A 137 8.09 0.25 17.20
C THR A 137 7.52 0.97 15.96
N VAL A 138 7.49 2.30 16.00
CA VAL A 138 7.09 3.13 14.86
C VAL A 138 8.01 2.89 13.66
N ALA A 139 9.33 2.90 13.86
CA ALA A 139 10.30 2.64 12.82
C ALA A 139 10.06 1.29 12.12
N LYS A 140 9.92 0.21 12.90
CA LYS A 140 9.67 -1.14 12.36
C LYS A 140 8.33 -1.20 11.62
N GLN A 141 7.26 -0.71 12.23
CA GLN A 141 5.91 -0.75 11.65
C GLN A 141 5.84 -0.03 10.31
N TYR A 142 6.38 1.20 10.24
CA TYR A 142 6.33 1.99 9.01
C TYR A 142 7.32 1.52 7.96
N THR A 143 8.47 0.93 8.33
CA THR A 143 9.35 0.27 7.36
C THR A 143 8.64 -0.91 6.71
N VAL A 144 7.97 -1.77 7.49
CA VAL A 144 7.19 -2.90 6.93
C VAL A 144 6.06 -2.38 6.04
N ALA A 145 5.31 -1.38 6.49
CA ALA A 145 4.23 -0.77 5.69
C ALA A 145 4.74 -0.20 4.35
N GLY A 146 5.93 0.42 4.33
CA GLY A 146 6.56 0.91 3.10
C GLY A 146 6.97 -0.21 2.14
N ILE A 147 7.51 -1.32 2.66
CA ILE A 147 7.82 -2.52 1.87
C ILE A 147 6.53 -3.10 1.27
N GLU A 148 5.51 -3.30 2.08
CA GLU A 148 4.21 -3.83 1.65
C GLU A 148 3.56 -2.93 0.61
N HIS A 149 3.60 -1.61 0.79
CA HIS A 149 3.07 -0.64 -0.16
C HIS A 149 3.63 -0.84 -1.58
N ILE A 150 4.95 -1.01 -1.70
CA ILE A 150 5.59 -1.26 -3.00
C ILE A 150 5.27 -2.65 -3.53
N LEU A 151 5.36 -3.69 -2.71
CA LEU A 151 5.20 -5.07 -3.18
C LEU A 151 3.74 -5.43 -3.54
N ILE A 152 2.76 -4.75 -2.93
CA ILE A 152 1.33 -4.92 -3.24
C ILE A 152 0.90 -3.97 -4.37
N GLY A 153 1.49 -2.77 -4.42
CA GLY A 153 1.18 -1.75 -5.43
C GLY A 153 1.62 -2.16 -6.84
N THR A 154 0.71 -2.75 -7.61
CA THR A 154 1.00 -3.24 -8.98
C THR A 154 1.46 -2.13 -9.91
N ASP A 155 0.96 -0.91 -9.78
CA ASP A 155 1.40 0.27 -10.52
C ASP A 155 2.86 0.63 -10.23
N HIS A 156 3.28 0.59 -8.95
CA HIS A 156 4.67 0.80 -8.56
C HIS A 156 5.59 -0.27 -9.14
N LEU A 157 5.17 -1.55 -9.10
CA LEU A 157 5.96 -2.64 -9.65
C LEU A 157 6.15 -2.52 -11.16
N LEU A 158 5.09 -2.16 -11.90
CA LEU A 158 5.16 -1.94 -13.35
C LEU A 158 6.01 -0.71 -13.70
N PHE A 159 5.90 0.35 -12.90
CA PHE A 159 6.73 1.54 -13.04
C PHE A 159 8.22 1.22 -12.85
N VAL A 160 8.59 0.54 -11.75
CA VAL A 160 9.97 0.12 -11.48
C VAL A 160 10.49 -0.81 -12.57
N LEU A 161 9.65 -1.73 -13.09
CA LEU A 161 10.01 -2.60 -14.20
C LEU A 161 10.39 -1.81 -15.46
N CYS A 162 9.65 -0.75 -15.79
CA CYS A 162 10.01 0.16 -16.89
C CYS A 162 11.34 0.88 -16.62
N LEU A 163 11.55 1.35 -15.39
CA LEU A 163 12.81 2.00 -15.02
C LEU A 163 14.02 1.06 -15.12
N MET A 164 13.87 -0.23 -14.79
CA MET A 164 14.91 -1.25 -14.96
C MET A 164 15.36 -1.38 -16.41
N ILE A 165 14.43 -1.25 -17.36
CA ILE A 165 14.73 -1.33 -18.80
C ILE A 165 15.43 -0.05 -19.27
N ILE A 166 14.97 1.12 -18.81
CA ILE A 166 15.47 2.45 -19.25
C ILE A 166 16.86 2.75 -18.69
N ALA A 167 17.12 2.35 -17.44
CA ALA A 167 18.36 2.73 -16.75
C ALA A 167 19.65 2.18 -17.40
N GLY A 168 19.60 1.01 -18.02
CA GLY A 168 20.69 0.42 -18.80
C GLY A 168 21.90 -0.05 -17.99
N SER A 169 22.11 0.42 -16.74
CA SER A 169 23.16 -0.05 -15.83
C SER A 169 22.70 -0.06 -14.40
N PHE A 170 23.25 -0.96 -13.57
CA PHE A 170 22.85 -1.12 -12.18
C PHE A 170 23.03 0.16 -11.34
N LYS A 171 24.19 0.84 -11.49
CA LYS A 171 24.43 2.11 -10.78
C LYS A 171 23.40 3.18 -11.15
N ARG A 172 23.09 3.28 -12.45
CA ARG A 172 22.10 4.26 -12.94
C ARG A 172 20.71 3.89 -12.49
N LEU A 173 20.37 2.60 -12.41
CA LEU A 173 19.10 2.09 -11.88
C LEU A 173 18.92 2.50 -10.41
N LEU A 174 19.93 2.25 -9.56
CA LEU A 174 19.88 2.66 -8.16
C LEU A 174 19.63 4.16 -8.02
N LEU A 175 20.39 4.99 -8.73
CA LEU A 175 20.20 6.46 -8.69
C LEU A 175 18.80 6.88 -9.19
N THR A 176 18.26 6.17 -10.17
CA THR A 176 16.93 6.47 -10.73
C THR A 176 15.83 6.12 -9.73
N VAL A 177 15.94 4.99 -9.06
CA VAL A 177 15.00 4.53 -8.04
C VAL A 177 15.08 5.41 -6.79
N SER A 178 16.28 5.69 -6.28
CA SER A 178 16.45 6.60 -5.13
C SER A 178 15.98 8.03 -5.44
N GLY A 179 16.19 8.51 -6.66
CA GLY A 179 15.65 9.81 -7.11
C GLY A 179 14.12 9.84 -7.09
N PHE A 180 13.47 8.76 -7.51
CA PHE A 180 12.03 8.59 -7.37
C PHE A 180 11.59 8.62 -5.90
N THR A 181 12.22 7.81 -5.03
CA THR A 181 11.86 7.70 -3.61
C THR A 181 12.02 9.04 -2.87
N ILE A 182 13.10 9.78 -3.14
CA ILE A 182 13.31 11.11 -2.53
C ILE A 182 12.20 12.08 -2.97
N ALA A 183 11.89 12.14 -4.24
CA ALA A 183 10.85 13.00 -4.78
C ALA A 183 9.45 12.61 -4.25
N HIS A 184 9.15 11.31 -4.23
CA HIS A 184 7.95 10.75 -3.62
C HIS A 184 7.82 11.13 -2.14
N SER A 185 8.91 11.02 -1.38
CA SER A 185 8.94 11.38 0.04
C SER A 185 8.58 12.84 0.30
N ILE A 186 9.02 13.75 -0.56
CA ILE A 186 8.71 15.19 -0.45
C ILE A 186 7.20 15.41 -0.57
N THR A 187 6.58 14.92 -1.63
CA THR A 187 5.15 15.14 -1.88
C THR A 187 4.25 14.35 -0.93
N LEU A 188 4.64 13.14 -0.56
CA LEU A 188 3.98 12.38 0.50
C LEU A 188 3.98 13.14 1.82
N THR A 189 5.12 13.74 2.19
CA THR A 189 5.22 14.56 3.42
C THR A 189 4.34 15.79 3.34
N LEU A 190 4.36 16.53 2.22
CA LEU A 190 3.52 17.71 2.03
C LEU A 190 2.02 17.38 2.14
N ALA A 191 1.60 16.28 1.53
CA ALA A 191 0.21 15.84 1.55
C ALA A 191 -0.21 15.29 2.92
N THR A 192 0.65 14.52 3.60
CA THR A 192 0.36 13.97 4.93
C THR A 192 0.31 15.02 6.02
N LEU A 193 1.13 16.08 5.91
CA LEU A 193 1.12 17.23 6.82
C LEU A 193 0.03 18.27 6.47
N ASP A 194 -0.81 17.98 5.48
CA ASP A 194 -1.89 18.84 5.03
C ASP A 194 -1.45 20.22 4.51
N ILE A 195 -0.21 20.30 4.00
CA ILE A 195 0.34 21.53 3.42
C ILE A 195 -0.18 21.71 2.00
N PHE A 196 -0.20 20.63 1.22
CA PHE A 196 -0.70 20.62 -0.15
C PHE A 196 -1.24 19.24 -0.52
N ARG A 197 -2.46 19.19 -1.05
CA ARG A 197 -3.14 17.95 -1.48
C ARG A 197 -3.64 18.07 -2.91
N LEU A 198 -3.66 16.95 -3.60
CA LEU A 198 -4.33 16.80 -4.90
C LEU A 198 -5.49 15.82 -4.73
N PRO A 199 -6.56 15.94 -5.54
CA PRO A 199 -7.62 14.92 -5.59
C PRO A 199 -7.02 13.55 -5.94
N THR A 200 -7.40 12.53 -5.17
CA THR A 200 -6.84 11.17 -5.30
C THR A 200 -7.07 10.60 -6.69
N GLU A 201 -8.26 10.80 -7.24
CA GLU A 201 -8.67 10.32 -8.56
C GLU A 201 -7.78 10.90 -9.66
N LEU A 202 -7.43 12.19 -9.55
CA LEU A 202 -6.51 12.84 -10.49
C LEU A 202 -5.10 12.27 -10.38
N VAL A 203 -4.63 12.05 -9.16
CA VAL A 203 -3.28 11.49 -8.93
C VAL A 203 -3.20 10.08 -9.47
N GLU A 204 -4.18 9.23 -9.22
CA GLU A 204 -4.24 7.87 -9.74
C GLU A 204 -4.25 7.82 -11.27
N LEU A 205 -5.01 8.73 -11.91
CA LEU A 205 -4.99 8.90 -13.36
C LEU A 205 -3.58 9.22 -13.87
N LEU A 206 -2.88 10.16 -13.22
CA LEU A 206 -1.54 10.58 -13.60
C LEU A 206 -0.49 9.50 -13.33
N ILE A 207 -0.68 8.69 -12.30
CA ILE A 207 0.16 7.50 -12.04
C ILE A 207 0.03 6.51 -13.21
N ALA A 208 -1.18 6.15 -13.61
CA ALA A 208 -1.39 5.26 -14.75
C ALA A 208 -0.80 5.83 -16.05
N LEU A 209 -0.99 7.14 -16.29
CA LEU A 209 -0.42 7.84 -17.45
C LEU A 209 1.12 7.77 -17.43
N SER A 210 1.77 7.90 -16.27
CA SER A 210 3.23 7.84 -16.17
C SER A 210 3.79 6.51 -16.65
N ILE A 211 3.12 5.40 -16.33
CA ILE A 211 3.54 4.05 -16.76
C ILE A 211 3.32 3.87 -18.27
N VAL A 212 2.19 4.36 -18.80
CA VAL A 212 1.93 4.36 -20.26
C VAL A 212 3.03 5.12 -20.99
N LEU A 213 3.41 6.33 -20.50
CA LEU A 213 4.46 7.13 -21.11
C LEU A 213 5.81 6.41 -21.11
N LEU A 214 6.19 5.76 -20.01
CA LEU A 214 7.43 4.98 -19.95
C LEU A 214 7.39 3.78 -20.92
N ALA A 215 6.29 3.06 -21.00
CA ALA A 215 6.13 1.94 -21.93
C ALA A 215 6.26 2.40 -23.39
N VAL A 216 5.61 3.52 -23.76
CA VAL A 216 5.73 4.15 -25.09
C VAL A 216 7.17 4.56 -25.39
N GLU A 217 7.84 5.18 -24.42
CA GLU A 217 9.25 5.60 -24.55
C GLU A 217 10.18 4.40 -24.80
N ILE A 218 9.97 3.27 -24.12
CA ILE A 218 10.76 2.06 -24.33
C ILE A 218 10.54 1.52 -25.75
N VAL A 219 9.30 1.44 -26.22
CA VAL A 219 9.00 0.95 -27.57
C VAL A 219 9.57 1.89 -28.64
N LYS A 220 9.42 3.20 -28.47
CA LYS A 220 9.99 4.20 -29.39
C LYS A 220 11.51 4.07 -29.49
N HIS A 221 12.20 3.97 -28.36
CA HIS A 221 13.65 3.82 -28.32
C HIS A 221 14.12 2.54 -29.04
N LYS A 222 13.42 1.42 -28.84
CA LYS A 222 13.75 0.16 -29.51
C LYS A 222 13.52 0.17 -31.03
N ARG A 223 12.60 1.02 -31.51
CA ARG A 223 12.25 1.14 -32.93
C ARG A 223 12.91 2.33 -33.61
N ALA A 224 13.66 3.15 -32.85
CA ALA A 224 14.38 4.27 -33.42
C ALA A 224 15.47 3.78 -34.41
N GLU A 225 15.60 4.48 -35.54
CA GLU A 225 16.66 4.26 -36.50
C GLU A 225 18.03 4.61 -35.89
N GLU A 226 19.10 3.98 -36.40
CA GLU A 226 20.47 4.29 -35.98
C GLU A 226 20.76 5.78 -36.24
N GLY A 227 21.25 6.48 -35.21
CA GLY A 227 21.58 7.91 -35.28
C GLY A 227 20.52 8.86 -34.71
N VAL A 228 19.34 8.38 -34.32
CA VAL A 228 18.34 9.22 -33.63
C VAL A 228 18.78 9.45 -32.17
N ALA A 229 18.82 10.71 -31.76
CA ALA A 229 19.18 11.07 -30.39
C ALA A 229 18.18 10.45 -29.37
N PRO A 230 18.65 9.91 -28.23
CA PRO A 230 17.80 9.35 -27.21
C PRO A 230 16.87 10.43 -26.62
N SER A 231 15.62 10.06 -26.29
CA SER A 231 14.65 10.95 -25.67
C SER A 231 15.13 11.43 -24.29
N PHE A 232 14.44 12.44 -23.74
CA PHE A 232 14.75 13.01 -22.42
C PHE A 232 14.79 11.94 -21.33
N THR A 233 13.86 11.00 -21.32
CA THR A 233 13.76 9.92 -20.33
C THR A 233 14.98 8.99 -20.37
N TRP A 234 15.49 8.66 -21.55
CA TRP A 234 16.69 7.84 -21.73
C TRP A 234 17.98 8.60 -21.40
N ARG A 235 17.99 9.91 -21.69
CA ARG A 235 19.16 10.75 -21.42
C ARG A 235 19.30 11.09 -19.94
N TYR A 236 18.18 11.38 -19.28
CA TYR A 236 18.11 11.84 -17.89
C TYR A 236 17.08 11.03 -17.06
N PRO A 237 17.27 9.70 -16.90
CA PRO A 237 16.26 8.87 -16.23
C PRO A 237 16.06 9.22 -14.77
N VAL A 238 17.08 9.69 -14.06
CA VAL A 238 16.95 10.16 -12.66
C VAL A 238 15.99 11.34 -12.59
N THR A 239 16.15 12.34 -13.45
CA THR A 239 15.27 13.53 -13.47
C THR A 239 13.84 13.16 -13.86
N ALA A 240 13.68 12.29 -14.87
CA ALA A 240 12.37 11.83 -15.31
C ALA A 240 11.65 11.04 -14.19
N SER A 241 12.35 10.09 -13.56
CA SER A 241 11.77 9.31 -12.48
C SER A 241 11.46 10.16 -11.24
N SER A 242 12.30 11.14 -10.90
CA SER A 242 12.02 12.09 -9.83
C SER A 242 10.76 12.92 -10.10
N ALA A 243 10.56 13.37 -11.35
CA ALA A 243 9.34 14.10 -11.72
C ALA A 243 8.08 13.23 -11.52
N PHE A 244 8.13 11.96 -11.92
CA PHE A 244 7.05 11.00 -11.63
C PHE A 244 6.92 10.69 -10.14
N GLY A 245 8.03 10.59 -9.40
CA GLY A 245 8.02 10.41 -7.96
C GLY A 245 7.24 11.51 -7.23
N LEU A 246 7.36 12.78 -7.67
CA LEU A 246 6.56 13.88 -7.13
C LEU A 246 5.06 13.67 -7.32
N LEU A 247 4.63 13.06 -8.42
CA LEU A 247 3.21 12.73 -8.64
C LEU A 247 2.75 11.58 -7.75
N HIS A 248 3.52 10.50 -7.71
CA HIS A 248 3.17 9.28 -6.97
C HIS A 248 3.02 9.52 -5.45
N GLY A 249 3.82 10.42 -4.86
CA GLY A 249 3.77 10.68 -3.42
C GLY A 249 2.45 11.29 -2.94
N PHE A 250 1.68 11.95 -3.80
CA PHE A 250 0.34 12.43 -3.44
C PHE A 250 -0.69 11.30 -3.34
N GLY A 251 -0.51 10.19 -4.06
CA GLY A 251 -1.49 9.11 -4.14
C GLY A 251 -1.64 8.29 -2.86
N PHE A 252 -0.64 8.26 -1.99
CA PHE A 252 -0.66 7.43 -0.79
C PHE A 252 -0.92 8.19 0.53
N ALA A 253 -1.02 9.51 0.47
CA ALA A 253 -1.17 10.33 1.67
C ALA A 253 -2.45 10.03 2.47
N VAL A 254 -3.57 9.74 1.78
CA VAL A 254 -4.85 9.39 2.41
C VAL A 254 -4.73 8.05 3.14
N VAL A 255 -4.20 7.03 2.48
CA VAL A 255 -4.01 5.69 3.07
C VAL A 255 -3.06 5.75 4.28
N LEU A 256 -2.01 6.57 4.20
CA LEU A 256 -1.07 6.72 5.30
C LEU A 256 -1.69 7.44 6.52
N GLN A 257 -2.63 8.37 6.28
CA GLN A 257 -3.42 9.00 7.36
C GLN A 257 -4.39 8.00 8.00
N GLU A 258 -4.99 7.11 7.19
CA GLU A 258 -5.85 6.03 7.67
C GLU A 258 -5.07 4.98 8.48
N LEU A 259 -3.80 4.73 8.16
CA LEU A 259 -2.90 3.90 8.97
C LEU A 259 -2.59 4.48 10.35
N GLY A 260 -2.98 5.74 10.60
CA GLY A 260 -2.88 6.39 11.91
C GLY A 260 -1.48 6.83 12.29
N LEU A 261 -1.01 7.90 11.65
CA LEU A 261 0.27 8.51 12.00
C LEU A 261 0.24 9.09 13.42
N PRO A 262 1.12 8.65 14.34
CA PRO A 262 1.24 9.27 15.65
C PRO A 262 1.61 10.74 15.49
N ALA A 263 0.79 11.65 16.04
CA ALA A 263 0.97 13.09 15.81
C ALA A 263 2.36 13.59 16.22
N ALA A 264 2.88 13.08 17.35
CA ALA A 264 4.21 13.41 17.86
C ALA A 264 5.36 12.82 17.02
N MET A 265 5.12 11.78 16.22
CA MET A 265 6.16 11.05 15.47
C MET A 265 5.93 11.01 13.97
N LYS A 266 5.11 11.91 13.41
CA LYS A 266 4.78 11.92 11.97
C LYS A 266 6.01 11.91 11.07
N VAL A 267 6.98 12.76 11.34
CA VAL A 267 8.22 12.86 10.53
C VAL A 267 9.03 11.57 10.63
N HIS A 268 9.11 10.98 11.81
CA HIS A 268 9.81 9.71 12.06
C HIS A 268 9.13 8.56 11.28
N ALA A 269 7.81 8.45 11.38
CA ALA A 269 7.03 7.46 10.66
C ALA A 269 7.18 7.60 9.13
N LEU A 270 7.10 8.81 8.60
CA LEU A 270 7.30 9.11 7.18
C LEU A 270 8.71 8.74 6.70
N LEU A 271 9.75 9.03 7.51
CA LEU A 271 11.13 8.65 7.18
C LEU A 271 11.26 7.14 7.04
N PHE A 272 10.78 6.38 8.05
CA PHE A 272 10.89 4.93 8.03
C PHE A 272 9.98 4.26 7.00
N PHE A 273 8.83 4.85 6.70
CA PHE A 273 8.00 4.42 5.57
C PHE A 273 8.77 4.53 4.24
N ASN A 274 9.43 5.65 3.99
CA ASN A 274 10.19 5.85 2.74
C ASN A 274 11.46 4.97 2.68
N ILE A 275 12.09 4.66 3.81
CA ILE A 275 13.13 3.63 3.88
C ILE A 275 12.54 2.27 3.48
N GLY A 276 11.35 1.93 3.95
CA GLY A 276 10.63 0.73 3.55
C GLY A 276 10.31 0.68 2.06
N VAL A 277 9.86 1.80 1.49
CA VAL A 277 9.62 1.95 0.03
C VAL A 277 10.89 1.63 -0.76
N GLU A 278 12.02 2.23 -0.40
CA GLU A 278 13.32 1.99 -1.06
C GLU A 278 13.73 0.52 -0.94
N LEU A 279 13.60 -0.08 0.24
CA LEU A 279 13.90 -1.50 0.46
C LEU A 279 12.99 -2.41 -0.38
N GLY A 280 11.68 -2.13 -0.44
CA GLY A 280 10.73 -2.88 -1.26
C GLY A 280 11.08 -2.83 -2.75
N GLN A 281 11.46 -1.67 -3.27
CA GLN A 281 11.93 -1.52 -4.64
C GLN A 281 13.21 -2.31 -4.91
N LEU A 282 14.20 -2.24 -4.01
CA LEU A 282 15.44 -3.01 -4.13
C LEU A 282 15.19 -4.52 -4.08
N MET A 283 14.27 -4.99 -3.22
CA MET A 283 13.87 -6.39 -3.15
C MET A 283 13.22 -6.84 -4.47
N PHE A 284 12.32 -6.05 -5.03
CA PHE A 284 11.68 -6.34 -6.32
C PHE A 284 12.71 -6.39 -7.45
N ILE A 285 13.61 -5.40 -7.54
CA ILE A 285 14.69 -5.37 -8.53
C ILE A 285 15.57 -6.62 -8.42
N ALA A 286 15.98 -6.98 -7.21
CA ALA A 286 16.80 -8.17 -6.98
C ALA A 286 16.08 -9.45 -7.40
N ALA A 287 14.78 -9.58 -7.08
CA ALA A 287 13.96 -10.72 -7.47
C ALA A 287 13.84 -10.85 -8.99
N ILE A 288 13.55 -9.75 -9.71
CA ILE A 288 13.47 -9.75 -11.18
C ILE A 288 14.82 -10.08 -11.81
N LEU A 289 15.93 -9.49 -11.35
CA LEU A 289 17.26 -9.79 -11.88
C LEU A 289 17.65 -11.26 -11.64
N ALA A 290 17.35 -11.80 -10.46
CA ALA A 290 17.57 -13.21 -10.14
C ALA A 290 16.73 -14.11 -11.06
N LEU A 291 15.43 -13.82 -11.21
CA LEU A 291 14.53 -14.58 -12.08
C LEU A 291 15.02 -14.58 -13.54
N VAL A 292 15.34 -13.42 -14.10
CA VAL A 292 15.84 -13.29 -15.47
C VAL A 292 17.18 -14.06 -15.61
N SER A 293 18.09 -13.94 -14.64
CA SER A 293 19.38 -14.67 -14.66
C SER A 293 19.17 -16.19 -14.68
N VAL A 294 18.25 -16.71 -13.88
CA VAL A 294 17.92 -18.14 -13.84
C VAL A 294 17.30 -18.58 -15.18
N LEU A 295 16.29 -17.85 -15.65
CA LEU A 295 15.60 -18.19 -16.91
C LEU A 295 16.54 -18.20 -18.11
N VAL A 296 17.44 -17.21 -18.20
CA VAL A 296 18.42 -17.12 -19.29
C VAL A 296 19.42 -18.27 -19.23
N ARG A 297 19.83 -18.71 -18.02
CA ARG A 297 20.80 -19.81 -17.86
C ARG A 297 20.17 -21.19 -18.09
N THR A 298 18.90 -21.37 -17.73
CA THR A 298 18.22 -22.67 -17.76
C THR A 298 17.44 -22.93 -19.03
N ILE A 299 16.89 -21.87 -19.66
CA ILE A 299 16.03 -21.98 -20.83
C ILE A 299 16.68 -21.29 -22.02
N GLY A 300 17.32 -22.09 -22.89
CA GLY A 300 18.01 -21.57 -24.08
C GLY A 300 17.13 -20.78 -25.06
N ALA A 301 15.79 -21.03 -25.07
CA ALA A 301 14.84 -20.24 -25.84
C ALA A 301 14.71 -18.81 -25.29
N VAL A 302 14.70 -18.63 -23.97
CA VAL A 302 14.68 -17.30 -23.33
C VAL A 302 15.94 -16.52 -23.68
N ALA A 303 17.09 -17.15 -23.60
CA ALA A 303 18.37 -16.54 -23.96
C ALA A 303 18.40 -16.05 -25.44
N ARG A 304 17.80 -16.82 -26.35
CA ARG A 304 17.74 -16.47 -27.79
C ARG A 304 16.73 -15.38 -28.12
N HIS A 305 15.64 -15.28 -27.37
CA HIS A 305 14.50 -14.39 -27.68
C HIS A 305 14.32 -13.26 -26.68
N GLN A 306 15.37 -12.90 -25.92
CA GLN A 306 15.31 -11.85 -24.87
C GLN A 306 14.68 -10.53 -25.37
N ALA A 307 15.09 -10.07 -26.57
CA ALA A 307 14.59 -8.81 -27.11
C ALA A 307 13.07 -8.84 -27.36
N VAL A 308 12.56 -9.97 -27.86
CA VAL A 308 11.12 -10.16 -28.12
C VAL A 308 10.35 -10.29 -26.81
N LEU A 309 10.91 -11.00 -25.81
CA LEU A 309 10.28 -11.16 -24.51
C LEU A 309 10.17 -9.83 -23.77
N VAL A 310 11.25 -9.01 -23.78
CA VAL A 310 11.21 -7.66 -23.19
C VAL A 310 10.17 -6.79 -23.89
N GLU A 311 10.09 -6.87 -25.23
CA GLU A 311 9.07 -6.13 -25.98
C GLU A 311 7.65 -6.58 -25.63
N ALA A 312 7.42 -7.90 -25.53
CA ALA A 312 6.12 -8.45 -25.12
C ALA A 312 5.72 -7.99 -23.70
N VAL A 313 6.66 -7.98 -22.76
CA VAL A 313 6.45 -7.47 -21.40
C VAL A 313 6.09 -5.99 -21.43
N VAL A 314 6.81 -5.16 -22.18
CA VAL A 314 6.52 -3.72 -22.28
C VAL A 314 5.14 -3.46 -22.90
N TYR A 315 4.74 -4.24 -23.92
CA TYR A 315 3.38 -4.14 -24.45
C TYR A 315 2.32 -4.55 -23.42
N ALA A 316 2.55 -5.62 -22.65
CA ALA A 316 1.64 -6.04 -21.59
C ALA A 316 1.51 -4.94 -20.54
N VAL A 317 2.63 -4.35 -20.07
CA VAL A 317 2.64 -3.22 -19.16
C VAL A 317 1.85 -2.04 -19.73
N GLY A 318 2.14 -1.64 -20.98
CA GLY A 318 1.47 -0.52 -21.62
C GLY A 318 -0.03 -0.72 -21.80
N VAL A 319 -0.49 -1.93 -22.15
CA VAL A 319 -1.92 -2.27 -22.29
C VAL A 319 -2.61 -2.23 -20.92
N THR A 320 -2.02 -2.85 -19.90
CA THR A 320 -2.59 -2.86 -18.54
C THR A 320 -2.71 -1.43 -18.00
N SER A 321 -1.67 -0.64 -18.14
CA SER A 321 -1.67 0.74 -17.64
C SER A 321 -2.59 1.66 -18.44
N ALA A 322 -2.76 1.43 -19.75
CA ALA A 322 -3.74 2.13 -20.56
C ALA A 322 -5.18 1.78 -20.16
N TYR A 323 -5.44 0.50 -19.81
CA TYR A 323 -6.73 0.10 -19.25
C TYR A 323 -7.03 0.85 -17.97
N TRP A 324 -6.11 0.88 -17.01
CA TRP A 324 -6.27 1.66 -15.77
C TRP A 324 -6.44 3.16 -16.02
N LEU A 325 -5.71 3.72 -16.99
CA LEU A 325 -5.85 5.12 -17.37
C LEU A 325 -7.29 5.45 -17.81
N PHE A 326 -7.89 4.60 -18.65
CA PHE A 326 -9.28 4.78 -19.09
C PHE A 326 -10.28 4.54 -17.97
N GLU A 327 -10.07 3.55 -17.12
CA GLU A 327 -10.91 3.25 -15.97
C GLU A 327 -10.96 4.46 -15.00
N ARG A 328 -9.78 4.97 -14.61
CA ARG A 328 -9.66 6.13 -13.71
C ARG A 328 -10.17 7.43 -14.37
N PHE A 329 -10.00 7.58 -15.68
CA PHE A 329 -10.59 8.70 -16.41
C PHE A 329 -12.12 8.68 -16.38
N ALA A 330 -12.74 7.51 -16.53
CA ALA A 330 -14.19 7.37 -16.48
C ALA A 330 -14.80 7.66 -15.08
N VAL A 331 -14.01 7.59 -14.02
CA VAL A 331 -14.43 7.96 -12.66
C VAL A 331 -14.41 9.48 -12.44
N LEU A 332 -13.58 10.21 -13.18
CA LEU A 332 -13.45 11.66 -13.08
C LEU A 332 -14.58 12.44 -13.80
N PHE A 333 -15.26 11.80 -14.76
CA PHE A 333 -16.30 12.39 -15.60
C PHE A 333 -17.55 11.51 -15.69
#